data_1bbb13ab1902df20c8a3338d5db99d16
#
_entry.id   1bbb13ab1902df20c8a3338d5db99d16
#
_cell.length_a   1.000
_cell.length_b   1.000
_cell.length_c   1.000
_cell.angle_alpha   90.00
_cell.angle_beta   90.00
_cell.angle_gamma   90.00
#
_symmetry.space_group_name_H-M   'P 1'
#
loop_
_entity.id
_entity.type
_entity.pdbx_description
1 polymer ?
#
loop_
_entity_poly.entity_id
_entity_poly.type
_entity_poly.pdbx_seq_one_letter_code
_entity_poly.pdbx_strand_id
1 'polypeptide(L)'
;MATENLQSYELMVVFTPVLAEDGYKTAQKKFADIIKENGGTVTHQDAWGLRSLAYPIAKKTTGLYWVVEYSASTDLNAKLEVQMNRDENIMRHMVTRLDKYAVAYNNRKRNKNTVTEAVS
;
A
#
# COMPACT_ATOMS: atom_id res chain seq x y z
N MET A 1 16.62 -7.32 20.63
CA MET A 1 16.08 -6.05 20.19
C MET A 1 15.23 -6.23 18.97
N ALA A 2 14.04 -5.77 19.06
CA ALA A 2 13.04 -5.95 17.99
C ALA A 2 13.44 -5.25 16.69
N THR A 3 14.25 -4.22 16.78
CA THR A 3 14.66 -3.43 15.63
C THR A 3 15.48 -4.20 14.60
N GLU A 4 16.06 -5.31 15.02
CA GLU A 4 16.95 -6.08 14.17
C GLU A 4 16.24 -6.85 13.07
N ASN A 5 14.92 -7.06 13.22
CA ASN A 5 14.15 -7.89 12.30
C ASN A 5 13.29 -7.07 11.37
N LEU A 6 13.58 -5.78 11.22
CA LEU A 6 12.83 -4.93 10.32
C LEU A 6 13.13 -5.29 8.87
N GLN A 7 12.07 -5.44 8.10
CA GLN A 7 12.12 -5.73 6.68
C GLN A 7 11.32 -4.66 5.94
N SER A 8 11.66 -4.47 4.68
CA SER A 8 10.91 -3.56 3.82
C SER A 8 9.86 -4.33 3.05
N TYR A 9 8.67 -3.77 3.01
CA TYR A 9 7.51 -4.37 2.33
C TYR A 9 6.80 -3.36 1.48
N GLU A 10 6.14 -3.84 0.45
CA GLU A 10 5.22 -3.05 -0.35
C GLU A 10 3.84 -3.68 -0.25
N LEU A 11 2.86 -2.89 0.16
CA LEU A 11 1.47 -3.32 0.22
C LEU A 11 0.70 -2.63 -0.88
N MET A 12 0.04 -3.43 -1.71
CA MET A 12 -0.89 -2.91 -2.70
C MET A 12 -2.30 -3.28 -2.24
N VAL A 13 -3.18 -2.29 -2.20
CA VAL A 13 -4.58 -2.50 -1.81
C VAL A 13 -5.47 -1.97 -2.92
N VAL A 14 -6.49 -2.76 -3.26
CA VAL A 14 -7.53 -2.33 -4.19
C VAL A 14 -8.82 -2.19 -3.41
N PHE A 15 -9.27 -0.96 -3.22
CA PHE A 15 -10.52 -0.68 -2.52
C PHE A 15 -11.69 -0.66 -3.50
N THR A 16 -12.89 -0.91 -3.01
CA THR A 16 -14.08 -0.85 -3.82
C THR A 16 -14.29 0.57 -4.36
N PRO A 17 -14.69 0.71 -5.64
CA PRO A 17 -14.93 2.04 -6.21
C PRO A 17 -16.18 2.72 -5.64
N VAL A 18 -16.95 2.01 -4.83
CA VAL A 18 -18.11 2.59 -4.13
C VAL A 18 -17.69 3.63 -3.10
N LEU A 19 -16.45 3.54 -2.59
CA LEU A 19 -15.93 4.52 -1.66
C LEU A 19 -15.85 5.88 -2.33
N ALA A 20 -16.40 6.90 -1.67
CA ALA A 20 -16.19 8.27 -2.10
C ALA A 20 -14.74 8.67 -1.82
N GLU A 21 -14.33 9.80 -2.37
CA GLU A 21 -12.96 10.28 -2.18
C GLU A 21 -12.58 10.37 -0.71
N ASP A 22 -13.48 10.86 0.13
CA ASP A 22 -13.25 10.94 1.57
C ASP A 22 -13.08 9.58 2.21
N GLY A 23 -13.89 8.61 1.82
CA GLY A 23 -13.79 7.23 2.30
C GLY A 23 -12.48 6.58 1.90
N TYR A 24 -12.03 6.85 0.69
CA TYR A 24 -10.76 6.36 0.18
C TYR A 24 -9.59 6.92 1.00
N LYS A 25 -9.58 8.22 1.23
CA LYS A 25 -8.54 8.87 2.05
C LYS A 25 -8.56 8.36 3.49
N THR A 26 -9.73 8.19 4.05
CA THR A 26 -9.89 7.67 5.42
C THR A 26 -9.36 6.26 5.53
N ALA A 27 -9.62 5.42 4.53
CA ALA A 27 -9.12 4.04 4.50
C ALA A 27 -7.60 4.00 4.42
N GLN A 28 -7.00 4.86 3.59
CA GLN A 28 -5.54 4.96 3.49
C GLN A 28 -4.93 5.32 4.84
N LYS A 29 -5.50 6.31 5.49
CA LYS A 29 -5.01 6.75 6.79
C LYS A 29 -5.16 5.65 7.84
N LYS A 30 -6.27 4.95 7.83
CA LYS A 30 -6.53 3.85 8.77
C LYS A 30 -5.40 2.80 8.70
N PHE A 31 -5.06 2.36 7.50
CA PHE A 31 -4.05 1.31 7.35
C PHE A 31 -2.64 1.84 7.58
N ALA A 32 -2.35 3.08 7.18
CA ALA A 32 -1.08 3.70 7.51
C ALA A 32 -0.89 3.83 9.02
N ASP A 33 -1.95 4.19 9.75
CA ASP A 33 -1.90 4.31 11.20
C ASP A 33 -1.70 2.94 11.86
N ILE A 34 -2.33 1.89 11.34
CA ILE A 34 -2.13 0.52 11.85
C ILE A 34 -0.65 0.14 11.74
N ILE A 35 -0.02 0.45 10.62
CA ILE A 35 1.39 0.19 10.43
C ILE A 35 2.23 0.93 11.49
N LYS A 36 1.97 2.21 11.68
CA LYS A 36 2.71 3.04 12.62
C LYS A 36 2.49 2.62 14.06
N GLU A 37 1.26 2.30 14.42
CA GLU A 37 0.91 1.90 15.79
C GLU A 37 1.53 0.57 16.20
N ASN A 38 1.84 -0.27 15.24
CA ASN A 38 2.45 -1.57 15.50
C ASN A 38 3.96 -1.57 15.27
N GLY A 39 4.58 -0.40 15.29
CA GLY A 39 6.03 -0.28 15.23
C GLY A 39 6.62 -0.20 13.83
N GLY A 40 5.78 -0.12 12.81
CA GLY A 40 6.27 0.04 11.45
C GLY A 40 6.53 1.50 11.09
N THR A 41 7.30 1.70 10.04
CA THR A 41 7.61 3.03 9.51
C THR A 41 7.19 3.08 8.05
N VAL A 42 6.27 3.99 7.73
CA VAL A 42 5.85 4.20 6.35
C VAL A 42 6.91 5.05 5.65
N THR A 43 7.51 4.51 4.61
CA THR A 43 8.57 5.19 3.87
C THR A 43 8.06 5.86 2.61
N HIS A 44 6.95 5.38 2.05
CA HIS A 44 6.38 5.96 0.85
C HIS A 44 4.92 5.53 0.71
N GLN A 45 4.09 6.44 0.22
CA GLN A 45 2.69 6.14 -0.12
C GLN A 45 2.39 6.68 -1.51
N ASP A 46 1.59 5.94 -2.26
CA ASP A 46 1.21 6.34 -3.60
C ASP A 46 -0.25 5.96 -3.83
N ALA A 47 -1.10 6.93 -3.94
CA ALA A 47 -2.52 6.73 -4.21
C ALA A 47 -2.76 6.86 -5.71
N TRP A 48 -2.96 5.73 -6.38
CA TRP A 48 -3.16 5.72 -7.82
C TRP A 48 -4.56 6.14 -8.24
N GLY A 49 -5.52 6.05 -7.33
CA GLY A 49 -6.90 6.38 -7.63
C GLY A 49 -7.62 5.30 -8.40
N LEU A 50 -8.63 5.69 -9.15
CA LEU A 50 -9.46 4.75 -9.89
C LEU A 50 -8.72 4.19 -11.09
N ARG A 51 -8.69 2.87 -11.19
CA ARG A 51 -8.03 2.16 -12.29
C ARG A 51 -8.89 1.02 -12.77
N SER A 52 -8.76 0.68 -14.04
CA SER A 52 -9.43 -0.48 -14.61
C SER A 52 -8.77 -1.76 -14.13
N LEU A 53 -9.56 -2.76 -13.83
CA LEU A 53 -9.07 -4.08 -13.45
C LEU A 53 -8.82 -4.91 -14.70
N ALA A 54 -7.78 -5.76 -14.63
CA ALA A 54 -7.48 -6.68 -15.74
C ALA A 54 -8.64 -7.68 -15.93
N TYR A 55 -9.24 -8.11 -14.81
CA TYR A 55 -10.47 -8.91 -14.84
C TYR A 55 -11.39 -8.45 -13.72
N PRO A 56 -12.69 -8.67 -13.88
CA PRO A 56 -13.64 -8.27 -12.84
C PRO A 56 -13.36 -8.97 -11.51
N ILE A 57 -13.50 -8.21 -10.42
CA ILE A 57 -13.46 -8.73 -9.06
C ILE A 57 -14.81 -8.39 -8.43
N ALA A 58 -15.53 -9.40 -7.94
CA ALA A 58 -16.86 -9.21 -7.36
C ALA A 58 -17.77 -8.41 -8.31
N LYS A 59 -17.71 -8.71 -9.61
CA LYS A 59 -18.49 -8.07 -10.67
C LYS A 59 -18.15 -6.60 -10.91
N LYS A 60 -17.05 -6.12 -10.33
CA LYS A 60 -16.59 -4.74 -10.56
C LYS A 60 -15.43 -4.75 -11.54
N THR A 61 -15.41 -3.76 -12.42
CA THR A 61 -14.37 -3.64 -13.45
C THR A 61 -13.33 -2.58 -13.12
N THR A 62 -13.55 -1.82 -12.05
CA THR A 62 -12.61 -0.79 -11.59
C THR A 62 -12.35 -0.94 -10.10
N GLY A 63 -11.29 -0.30 -9.64
CA GLY A 63 -10.95 -0.29 -8.23
C GLY A 63 -10.10 0.93 -7.89
N LEU A 64 -10.07 1.29 -6.61
CA LEU A 64 -9.24 2.38 -6.11
C LEU A 64 -7.95 1.79 -5.59
N TYR A 65 -6.85 2.09 -6.25
CA TYR A 65 -5.54 1.52 -5.94
C TYR A 65 -4.75 2.40 -5.00
N TRP A 66 -4.13 1.78 -4.02
CA TRP A 66 -3.22 2.44 -3.08
C TRP A 66 -2.03 1.53 -2.83
N VAL A 67 -0.85 2.11 -2.92
CA VAL A 67 0.40 1.39 -2.67
C VAL A 67 1.13 2.09 -1.54
N VAL A 68 1.60 1.32 -0.57
CA VAL A 68 2.37 1.85 0.55
C VAL A 68 3.62 1.00 0.74
N GLU A 69 4.75 1.66 0.90
CA GLU A 69 6.02 1.01 1.20
C GLU A 69 6.36 1.32 2.65
N TYR A 70 6.69 0.29 3.40
CA TYR A 70 6.94 0.43 4.82
C TYR A 70 8.00 -0.55 5.29
N SER A 71 8.58 -0.22 6.45
CA SER A 71 9.54 -1.08 7.13
C SER A 71 8.91 -1.55 8.43
N ALA A 72 8.96 -2.84 8.69
CA ALA A 72 8.28 -3.41 9.86
C ALA A 72 8.80 -4.82 10.15
N SER A 73 8.42 -5.33 11.33
CA SER A 73 8.67 -6.72 11.67
C SER A 73 7.64 -7.62 10.95
N THR A 74 7.95 -8.89 10.83
CA THR A 74 7.05 -9.84 10.19
C THR A 74 5.72 -9.98 10.93
N ASP A 75 5.72 -9.78 12.24
CA ASP A 75 4.51 -9.88 13.06
C ASP A 75 3.46 -8.85 12.67
N LEU A 76 3.91 -7.67 12.24
CA LEU A 76 2.99 -6.63 11.80
C LEU A 76 2.17 -7.07 10.61
N ASN A 77 2.78 -7.77 9.67
CA ASN A 77 2.08 -8.23 8.46
C ASN A 77 0.92 -9.16 8.79
N ALA A 78 1.09 -10.03 9.78
CA ALA A 78 0.01 -10.92 10.19
C ALA A 78 -1.18 -10.13 10.74
N LYS A 79 -0.90 -9.12 11.56
CA LYS A 79 -1.95 -8.26 12.10
C LYS A 79 -2.63 -7.45 11.03
N LEU A 80 -1.85 -6.93 10.09
CA LEU A 80 -2.35 -6.12 8.99
C LEU A 80 -3.26 -6.95 8.08
N GLU A 81 -2.86 -8.18 7.77
CA GLU A 81 -3.68 -9.06 6.94
C GLU A 81 -5.02 -9.37 7.57
N VAL A 82 -5.05 -9.60 8.89
CA VAL A 82 -6.31 -9.85 9.60
C VAL A 82 -7.24 -8.65 9.43
N GLN A 83 -6.73 -7.45 9.58
CA GLN A 83 -7.54 -6.25 9.42
C GLN A 83 -8.03 -6.07 7.99
N MET A 84 -7.18 -6.35 7.02
CA MET A 84 -7.56 -6.23 5.61
C MET A 84 -8.60 -7.26 5.20
N ASN A 85 -8.48 -8.50 5.72
CA ASN A 85 -9.45 -9.55 5.43
C ASN A 85 -10.83 -9.26 6.01
N ARG A 86 -10.89 -8.49 7.08
CA ARG A 86 -12.15 -8.11 7.72
C ARG A 86 -12.80 -6.89 7.09
N ASP A 87 -12.08 -6.16 6.27
CA ASP A 87 -12.58 -4.91 5.71
C ASP A 87 -13.33 -5.18 4.41
N GLU A 88 -14.64 -4.92 4.45
CA GLU A 88 -15.52 -5.14 3.30
C GLU A 88 -15.20 -4.22 2.12
N ASN A 89 -14.51 -3.12 2.37
CA ASN A 89 -14.17 -2.17 1.33
C ASN A 89 -12.91 -2.56 0.54
N ILE A 90 -12.21 -3.60 0.98
CA ILE A 90 -11.03 -4.09 0.28
C ILE A 90 -11.42 -5.24 -0.64
N MET A 91 -11.21 -5.04 -1.94
CA MET A 91 -11.47 -6.07 -2.95
C MET A 91 -10.28 -7.02 -3.07
N ARG A 92 -9.08 -6.51 -2.94
CA ARG A 92 -7.86 -7.29 -3.08
C ARG A 92 -6.70 -6.59 -2.37
N HIS A 93 -5.79 -7.37 -1.82
CA HIS A 93 -4.56 -6.84 -1.25
C HIS A 93 -3.41 -7.80 -1.51
N MET A 94 -2.21 -7.26 -1.56
CA MET A 94 -1.00 -8.06 -1.76
C MET A 94 0.16 -7.39 -1.04
N VAL A 95 0.89 -8.19 -0.26
CA VAL A 95 2.11 -7.73 0.42
C VAL A 95 3.30 -8.38 -0.25
N THR A 96 4.27 -7.60 -0.65
CA THR A 96 5.50 -8.07 -1.28
C THR A 96 6.68 -7.65 -0.42
N ARG A 97 7.55 -8.61 -0.12
CA ARG A 97 8.78 -8.31 0.61
C ARG A 97 9.79 -7.70 -0.37
N LEU A 98 10.39 -6.59 0.03
CA LEU A 98 11.38 -5.91 -0.79
C LEU A 98 12.77 -6.16 -0.22
N ASP A 99 13.72 -6.52 -1.08
CA ASP A 99 15.11 -6.57 -0.69
C ASP A 99 15.73 -5.17 -0.87
N LYS A 100 16.97 -5.00 -0.44
CA LYS A 100 17.61 -3.70 -0.50
C LYS A 100 17.81 -3.21 -1.94
N TYR A 101 17.96 -4.11 -2.88
CA TYR A 101 18.10 -3.74 -4.29
C TYR A 101 16.78 -3.24 -4.85
N ALA A 102 15.68 -3.88 -4.49
CA ALA A 102 14.36 -3.45 -4.90
C ALA A 102 14.02 -2.08 -4.32
N VAL A 103 14.37 -1.83 -3.06
CA VAL A 103 14.16 -0.54 -2.42
C VAL A 103 14.95 0.56 -3.15
N ALA A 104 16.22 0.30 -3.44
CA ALA A 104 17.07 1.27 -4.14
C ALA A 104 16.55 1.54 -5.54
N TYR A 105 16.11 0.50 -6.24
CA TYR A 105 15.55 0.65 -7.58
C TYR A 105 14.28 1.48 -7.56
N ASN A 106 13.38 1.20 -6.62
CA ASN A 106 12.13 1.94 -6.50
C ASN A 106 12.38 3.41 -6.20
N ASN A 107 13.33 3.71 -5.33
CA ASN A 107 13.68 5.08 -4.99
C ASN A 107 14.22 5.84 -6.22
N ARG A 108 15.09 5.21 -7.00
CA ARG A 108 15.61 5.82 -8.22
C ARG A 108 14.50 6.04 -9.25
N LYS A 109 13.61 5.09 -9.40
CA LYS A 109 12.49 5.20 -10.33
C LYS A 109 11.56 6.35 -9.95
N ARG A 110 11.28 6.51 -8.66
CA ARG A 110 10.45 7.62 -8.18
C ARG A 110 11.08 8.96 -8.44
N ASN A 111 12.37 9.09 -8.14
CA ASN A 111 13.09 10.33 -8.38
C ASN A 111 13.10 10.70 -9.86
N LYS A 112 13.31 9.72 -10.73
CA LYS A 112 13.27 9.92 -12.17
C LYS A 112 11.87 10.37 -12.62
N ASN A 113 10.84 9.73 -12.12
CA ASN A 113 9.46 10.08 -12.48
C ASN A 113 9.11 11.48 -11.98
N THR A 114 9.56 11.83 -10.79
CA THR A 114 9.33 13.17 -10.23
C THR A 114 9.98 14.23 -11.10
N VAL A 115 11.20 13.99 -11.54
CA VAL A 115 11.90 14.92 -12.43
C VAL A 115 11.16 15.06 -13.75
N THR A 116 10.69 13.96 -14.30
CA THR A 116 9.94 13.96 -15.56
C THR A 116 8.65 14.76 -15.41
N GLU A 117 7.95 14.58 -14.33
CA GLU A 117 6.71 15.32 -14.06
C GLU A 117 6.98 16.81 -13.90
N ALA A 118 8.08 17.17 -13.26
CA ALA A 118 8.44 18.57 -13.09
C ALA A 118 8.74 19.26 -14.43
N VAL A 119 9.28 18.51 -15.38
CA VAL A 119 9.62 19.04 -16.70
C VAL A 119 8.37 19.14 -17.58
N SER A 120 7.46 18.20 -17.45
CA SER A 120 6.25 18.18 -18.27
C SER A 120 5.18 19.09 -17.72
#